data_7fc71417a214215ba8af4e2ffb4cfcfb
#
_entry.id   7fc71417a214215ba8af4e2ffb4cfcfb
#
_cell.length_a   1.000
_cell.length_b   1.000
_cell.length_c   1.000
_cell.angle_alpha   90.00
_cell.angle_beta   90.00
_cell.angle_gamma   90.00
#
_symmetry.space_group_name_H-M   'P 1'
#
loop_
_entity.id
_entity.type
_entity.pdbx_description
1 polymer ?
#
loop_
_entity_poly.entity_id
_entity_poly.type
_entity_poly.pdbx_seq_one_letter_code
_entity_poly.pdbx_strand_id
1 'polypeptide(L)'
;MLETKVDAKTIREFFNLILTLVQEARVDFKSDGISSKVMDPARVAMISLEIKKDAFQEFNVDGEDSLGLDIEKMRNFLRLTGPDDIIDIKFDGKKISMKVGNLSASVPMIDPSTLTTPKIPTIEPQDKIVTDLSLLMKGIKAAEGISEVVTFSMKADEVKIFAKGETDSETTEMTVPRSQAKEYIYSSDAKSSFALEYLTKFLRALESTDEISIAIGNDYPLRMEAPILNGKGKVTFLIAPRIENI
;
A
#
# COMPACT_ATOMS: atom_id res chain seq x y z
N MET A 1 -2.10 7.75 -27.21
CA MET A 1 -1.95 9.08 -26.55
C MET A 1 -2.39 8.91 -25.11
N LEU A 2 -1.64 9.48 -24.14
CA LEU A 2 -2.05 9.43 -22.74
C LEU A 2 -2.24 10.86 -22.25
N GLU A 3 -3.48 11.16 -21.83
CA GLU A 3 -3.86 12.44 -21.26
C GLU A 3 -4.92 12.20 -20.18
N THR A 4 -4.64 12.63 -18.94
CA THR A 4 -5.55 12.43 -17.82
C THR A 4 -5.63 13.68 -16.97
N LYS A 5 -6.80 13.88 -16.30
CA LYS A 5 -6.99 14.90 -15.26
C LYS A 5 -7.44 14.23 -13.98
N VAL A 6 -6.77 14.53 -12.90
CA VAL A 6 -7.00 13.89 -11.60
C VAL A 6 -6.77 14.87 -10.46
N ASP A 7 -7.50 14.72 -9.37
CA ASP A 7 -7.26 15.49 -8.14
C ASP A 7 -5.86 15.19 -7.58
N ALA A 8 -5.14 16.23 -7.16
CA ALA A 8 -3.81 16.08 -6.57
C ALA A 8 -3.78 15.09 -5.40
N LYS A 9 -4.83 15.06 -4.59
CA LYS A 9 -5.02 14.12 -3.48
C LYS A 9 -4.99 12.67 -3.97
N THR A 10 -5.73 12.35 -5.03
CA THR A 10 -5.84 11.00 -5.59
C THR A 10 -4.48 10.47 -6.06
N ILE A 11 -3.78 11.24 -6.89
CA ILE A 11 -2.49 10.80 -7.43
C ILE A 11 -1.37 10.84 -6.38
N ARG A 12 -1.48 11.71 -5.36
CA ARG A 12 -0.56 11.77 -4.23
C ARG A 12 -0.62 10.51 -3.39
N GLU A 13 -1.81 10.02 -3.04
CA GLU A 13 -1.98 8.76 -2.31
C GLU A 13 -1.39 7.58 -3.08
N PHE A 14 -1.62 7.52 -4.41
CA PHE A 14 -1.02 6.50 -5.27
C PHE A 14 0.51 6.51 -5.19
N PHE A 15 1.14 7.68 -5.31
CA PHE A 15 2.59 7.78 -5.24
C PHE A 15 3.13 7.54 -3.83
N ASN A 16 2.45 8.02 -2.78
CA ASN A 16 2.87 7.80 -1.41
C ASN A 16 2.90 6.31 -1.06
N LEU A 17 1.90 5.53 -1.51
CA LEU A 17 1.88 4.07 -1.32
C LEU A 17 3.07 3.38 -2.01
N ILE A 18 3.39 3.74 -3.26
CA ILE A 18 4.57 3.19 -3.97
C ILE A 18 5.87 3.55 -3.23
N LEU A 19 5.99 4.80 -2.78
CA LEU A 19 7.19 5.31 -2.10
C LEU A 19 7.46 4.70 -0.73
N THR A 20 6.51 3.93 -0.19
CA THR A 20 6.78 3.13 1.01
C THR A 20 7.83 2.06 0.78
N LEU A 21 7.99 1.60 -0.48
CA LEU A 21 8.90 0.52 -0.84
C LEU A 21 10.01 0.94 -1.82
N VAL A 22 9.69 1.76 -2.84
CA VAL A 22 10.62 2.11 -3.92
C VAL A 22 10.46 3.55 -4.38
N GLN A 23 11.54 4.14 -4.95
CA GLN A 23 11.54 5.49 -5.49
C GLN A 23 11.17 5.54 -6.98
N GLU A 24 11.43 4.45 -7.70
CA GLU A 24 11.15 4.29 -9.12
C GLU A 24 10.22 3.11 -9.33
N ALA A 25 9.22 3.26 -10.18
CA ALA A 25 8.23 2.21 -10.42
C ALA A 25 7.73 2.19 -11.86
N ARG A 26 7.37 0.98 -12.31
CA ARG A 26 6.56 0.81 -13.50
C ARG A 26 5.09 1.07 -13.13
N VAL A 27 4.46 1.95 -13.90
CA VAL A 27 3.02 2.22 -13.83
C VAL A 27 2.40 1.84 -15.16
N ASP A 28 1.42 0.96 -15.11
CA ASP A 28 0.67 0.50 -16.28
C ASP A 28 -0.61 1.35 -16.40
N PHE A 29 -0.80 1.94 -17.57
CA PHE A 29 -1.99 2.70 -17.94
C PHE A 29 -2.81 1.85 -18.90
N LYS A 30 -4.07 1.60 -18.56
CA LYS A 30 -5.01 0.79 -19.34
C LYS A 30 -6.33 1.53 -19.49
N SER A 31 -7.19 1.04 -20.37
CA SER A 31 -8.51 1.67 -20.62
C SER A 31 -9.43 1.72 -19.40
N ASP A 32 -9.18 0.91 -18.36
CA ASP A 32 -9.95 0.80 -17.12
C ASP A 32 -9.32 1.54 -15.93
N GLY A 33 -8.07 2.01 -16.05
CA GLY A 33 -7.38 2.78 -15.01
C GLY A 33 -5.87 2.65 -15.04
N ILE A 34 -5.25 2.88 -13.88
CA ILE A 34 -3.81 2.76 -13.68
C ILE A 34 -3.50 1.70 -12.62
N SER A 35 -2.36 1.04 -12.77
CA SER A 35 -1.90 0.06 -11.79
C SER A 35 -0.38 0.06 -11.65
N SER A 36 0.11 -0.37 -10.50
CA SER A 36 1.53 -0.60 -10.26
C SER A 36 1.72 -1.78 -9.31
N LYS A 37 2.80 -2.54 -9.53
CA LYS A 37 3.23 -3.61 -8.63
C LYS A 37 4.70 -3.40 -8.32
N VAL A 38 5.01 -3.24 -7.06
CA VAL A 38 6.36 -2.96 -6.59
C VAL A 38 6.75 -3.90 -5.45
N MET A 39 8.04 -4.12 -5.32
CA MET A 39 8.63 -4.91 -4.24
C MET A 39 9.88 -4.19 -3.76
N ASP A 40 10.12 -4.18 -2.45
CA ASP A 40 11.31 -3.59 -1.89
C ASP A 40 12.58 -4.34 -2.30
N PRO A 41 13.78 -3.70 -2.30
CA PRO A 41 15.02 -4.34 -2.72
C PRO A 41 15.41 -5.58 -1.90
N ALA A 42 15.01 -5.64 -0.63
CA ALA A 42 15.26 -6.79 0.24
C ALA A 42 14.28 -7.97 0.00
N ARG A 43 13.27 -7.76 -0.84
CA ARG A 43 12.20 -8.73 -1.16
C ARG A 43 11.38 -9.18 0.05
N VAL A 44 11.25 -8.32 1.03
CA VAL A 44 10.47 -8.55 2.26
C VAL A 44 9.02 -8.14 2.07
N ALA A 45 8.77 -7.04 1.35
CA ALA A 45 7.44 -6.49 1.18
C ALA A 45 7.11 -6.17 -0.28
N MET A 46 5.84 -6.28 -0.63
CA MET A 46 5.36 -5.90 -1.96
C MET A 46 3.99 -5.23 -1.89
N ILE A 47 3.74 -4.35 -2.84
CA ILE A 47 2.47 -3.66 -3.02
C ILE A 47 1.94 -3.93 -4.43
N SER A 48 0.65 -4.21 -4.52
CA SER A 48 -0.14 -4.09 -5.74
C SER A 48 -1.18 -3.01 -5.55
N LEU A 49 -1.20 -2.05 -6.45
CA LEU A 49 -2.03 -0.87 -6.38
C LEU A 49 -2.78 -0.66 -7.69
N GLU A 50 -4.07 -0.41 -7.60
CA GLU A 50 -4.94 -0.18 -8.75
C GLU A 50 -5.86 1.00 -8.46
N ILE A 51 -6.00 1.91 -9.44
CA ILE A 51 -6.97 3.00 -9.43
C ILE A 51 -7.79 2.92 -10.71
N LYS A 52 -9.11 2.87 -10.57
CA LYS A 52 -10.06 2.82 -11.67
C LYS A 52 -10.14 4.18 -12.38
N LYS A 53 -10.48 4.17 -13.67
CA LYS A 53 -10.64 5.38 -14.48
C LYS A 53 -11.66 6.38 -13.92
N ASP A 54 -12.66 5.94 -13.17
CA ASP A 54 -13.68 6.78 -12.56
C ASP A 54 -13.18 7.59 -11.36
N ALA A 55 -11.94 7.36 -10.92
CA ALA A 55 -11.24 8.22 -9.97
C ALA A 55 -10.67 9.49 -10.64
N PHE A 56 -10.59 9.51 -11.97
CA PHE A 56 -10.11 10.62 -12.78
C PHE A 56 -11.28 11.47 -13.28
N GLN A 57 -11.05 12.76 -13.45
CA GLN A 57 -12.04 13.64 -14.07
C GLN A 57 -12.07 13.46 -15.59
N GLU A 58 -10.88 13.25 -16.19
CA GLU A 58 -10.69 12.89 -17.59
C GLU A 58 -9.66 11.77 -17.67
N PHE A 59 -9.94 10.75 -18.46
CA PHE A 59 -9.06 9.60 -18.64
C PHE A 59 -9.05 9.16 -20.09
N ASN A 60 -8.10 9.68 -20.86
CA ASN A 60 -7.91 9.40 -22.27
C ASN A 60 -6.62 8.61 -22.46
N VAL A 61 -6.75 7.30 -22.55
CA VAL A 61 -5.63 6.37 -22.73
C VAL A 61 -5.98 5.46 -23.91
N ASP A 62 -5.23 5.60 -25.00
CA ASP A 62 -5.39 4.78 -26.19
C ASP A 62 -4.50 3.54 -26.07
N GLY A 63 -5.12 2.38 -25.87
CA GLY A 63 -4.40 1.11 -25.73
C GLY A 63 -3.88 0.86 -24.31
N GLU A 64 -2.71 0.25 -24.21
CA GLU A 64 -2.00 -0.02 -22.95
C GLU A 64 -0.59 0.57 -23.05
N ASP A 65 -0.25 1.42 -22.10
CA ASP A 65 1.09 1.99 -21.95
C ASP A 65 1.69 1.58 -20.61
N SER A 66 2.96 1.19 -20.62
CA SER A 66 3.73 0.91 -19.40
C SER A 66 4.86 1.92 -19.30
N LEU A 67 4.80 2.73 -18.27
CA LEU A 67 5.73 3.83 -18.07
C LEU A 67 6.63 3.57 -16.85
N GLY A 68 7.95 3.70 -17.02
CA GLY A 68 8.88 3.74 -15.89
C GLY A 68 8.97 5.17 -15.36
N LEU A 69 8.63 5.38 -14.11
CA LEU A 69 8.49 6.69 -13.50
C LEU A 69 9.40 6.86 -12.28
N ASP A 70 10.05 8.02 -12.18
CA ASP A 70 10.66 8.50 -10.94
C ASP A 70 9.56 9.10 -10.06
N ILE A 71 9.01 8.25 -9.19
CA ILE A 71 7.86 8.57 -8.34
C ILE A 71 8.21 9.67 -7.32
N GLU A 72 9.47 9.70 -6.86
CA GLU A 72 9.90 10.72 -5.91
C GLU A 72 9.88 12.12 -6.54
N LYS A 73 10.37 12.27 -7.75
CA LYS A 73 10.30 13.54 -8.48
C LYS A 73 8.87 13.98 -8.73
N MET A 74 8.00 13.04 -9.13
CA MET A 74 6.60 13.33 -9.35
C MET A 74 5.89 13.76 -8.05
N ARG A 75 6.13 13.06 -6.94
CA ARG A 75 5.60 13.46 -5.63
C ARG A 75 6.10 14.83 -5.19
N ASN A 76 7.37 15.16 -5.44
CA ASN A 76 7.92 16.45 -5.07
C ASN A 76 7.20 17.61 -5.78
N PHE A 77 6.77 17.44 -7.04
CA PHE A 77 5.91 18.40 -7.72
C PHE A 77 4.55 18.54 -7.00
N LEU A 78 3.92 17.41 -6.61
CA LEU A 78 2.62 17.42 -5.96
C LEU A 78 2.63 18.06 -4.56
N ARG A 79 3.78 18.18 -3.89
CA ARG A 79 3.90 18.91 -2.62
C ARG A 79 3.64 20.42 -2.77
N LEU A 80 3.74 20.95 -3.99
CA LEU A 80 3.50 22.35 -4.31
C LEU A 80 2.02 22.63 -4.63
N THR A 81 1.16 21.62 -4.58
CA THR A 81 -0.26 21.69 -4.96
C THR A 81 -1.16 21.51 -3.75
N GLY A 82 -2.34 22.12 -3.80
CA GLY A 82 -3.43 21.85 -2.85
C GLY A 82 -4.07 20.46 -3.07
N PRO A 83 -4.83 19.95 -2.09
CA PRO A 83 -5.45 18.63 -2.22
C PRO A 83 -6.50 18.55 -3.33
N ASP A 84 -7.20 19.66 -3.60
CA ASP A 84 -8.30 19.75 -4.56
C ASP A 84 -7.84 20.30 -5.92
N ASP A 85 -6.55 20.60 -6.08
CA ASP A 85 -6.01 21.03 -7.37
C ASP A 85 -6.12 19.90 -8.39
N ILE A 86 -6.48 20.26 -9.63
CA ILE A 86 -6.55 19.33 -10.74
C ILE A 86 -5.23 19.28 -11.46
N ILE A 87 -4.66 18.09 -11.53
CA ILE A 87 -3.39 17.82 -12.22
C ILE A 87 -3.68 17.29 -13.62
N ASP A 88 -3.24 18.02 -14.63
CA ASP A 88 -3.15 17.50 -15.99
C ASP A 88 -1.89 16.65 -16.12
N ILE A 89 -2.03 15.39 -16.50
CA ILE A 89 -0.92 14.46 -16.73
C ILE A 89 -0.93 14.06 -18.20
N LYS A 90 0.20 14.27 -18.89
CA LYS A 90 0.35 13.94 -20.32
C LYS A 90 1.65 13.19 -20.57
N PHE A 91 1.59 12.22 -21.48
CA PHE A 91 2.75 11.50 -21.97
C PHE A 91 2.88 11.71 -23.48
N ASP A 92 4.05 12.18 -23.92
CA ASP A 92 4.36 12.53 -25.33
C ASP A 92 5.24 11.48 -26.05
N GLY A 93 5.43 10.30 -25.44
CA GLY A 93 6.30 9.24 -25.95
C GLY A 93 7.74 9.29 -25.43
N LYS A 94 8.14 10.36 -24.72
CA LYS A 94 9.51 10.53 -24.19
C LYS A 94 9.54 10.95 -22.72
N LYS A 95 8.60 11.79 -22.32
CA LYS A 95 8.50 12.33 -20.95
C LYS A 95 7.06 12.38 -20.51
N ILE A 96 6.88 12.30 -19.22
CA ILE A 96 5.60 12.60 -18.57
C ILE A 96 5.63 14.05 -18.09
N SER A 97 4.55 14.78 -18.35
CA SER A 97 4.37 16.17 -17.94
C SER A 97 3.19 16.27 -16.99
N MET A 98 3.36 17.03 -15.92
CA MET A 98 2.30 17.37 -14.96
C MET A 98 2.11 18.88 -14.98
N LYS A 99 0.86 19.34 -14.95
CA LYS A 99 0.52 20.77 -14.93
C LYS A 99 -0.63 21.01 -13.95
N VAL A 100 -0.51 22.10 -13.20
CA VAL A 100 -1.57 22.68 -12.35
C VAL A 100 -1.52 24.19 -12.48
N GLY A 101 -2.60 24.81 -12.96
CA GLY A 101 -2.60 26.24 -13.23
C GLY A 101 -1.43 26.70 -14.11
N ASN A 102 -0.59 27.56 -13.57
CA ASN A 102 0.61 28.09 -14.24
C ASN A 102 1.88 27.28 -13.93
N LEU A 103 1.81 26.31 -13.03
CA LEU A 103 2.95 25.47 -12.66
C LEU A 103 2.97 24.21 -13.54
N SER A 104 4.14 23.87 -14.07
CA SER A 104 4.33 22.62 -14.82
C SER A 104 5.70 22.01 -14.53
N ALA A 105 5.76 20.70 -14.57
CA ALA A 105 6.98 19.92 -14.52
C ALA A 105 6.98 18.83 -15.58
N SER A 106 8.15 18.43 -16.04
CA SER A 106 8.32 17.30 -16.93
C SER A 106 9.43 16.41 -16.40
N VAL A 107 9.15 15.10 -16.34
CA VAL A 107 10.08 14.09 -15.85
C VAL A 107 10.39 13.13 -17.02
N PRO A 108 11.66 12.88 -17.31
CA PRO A 108 12.03 11.90 -18.33
C PRO A 108 11.59 10.50 -17.90
N MET A 109 11.26 9.67 -18.86
CA MET A 109 10.91 8.28 -18.66
C MET A 109 12.13 7.44 -18.30
N ILE A 110 11.92 6.48 -17.44
CA ILE A 110 12.81 5.35 -17.20
C ILE A 110 12.35 4.20 -18.10
N ASP A 111 13.27 3.43 -18.65
CA ASP A 111 12.88 2.24 -19.43
C ASP A 111 12.12 1.25 -18.50
N PRO A 112 10.83 0.99 -18.74
CA PRO A 112 10.04 0.13 -17.87
C PRO A 112 10.56 -1.32 -17.84
N SER A 113 11.34 -1.75 -18.84
CA SER A 113 11.93 -3.09 -18.88
C SER A 113 13.05 -3.28 -17.84
N THR A 114 13.64 -2.20 -17.34
CA THR A 114 14.66 -2.22 -16.28
C THR A 114 14.05 -2.31 -14.87
N LEU A 115 12.76 -2.06 -14.76
CA LEU A 115 12.05 -2.05 -13.48
C LEU A 115 11.36 -3.41 -13.23
N THR A 116 11.71 -4.03 -12.11
CA THR A 116 11.15 -5.34 -11.74
C THR A 116 9.67 -5.23 -11.37
N THR A 117 8.82 -5.99 -12.06
CA THR A 117 7.41 -6.14 -11.68
C THR A 117 7.24 -7.49 -10.97
N PRO A 118 6.92 -7.50 -9.67
CA PRO A 118 6.76 -8.74 -8.94
C PRO A 118 5.47 -9.48 -9.33
N LYS A 119 5.50 -10.81 -9.24
CA LYS A 119 4.28 -11.62 -9.30
C LYS A 119 3.71 -11.73 -7.89
N ILE A 120 2.46 -11.35 -7.74
CA ILE A 120 1.75 -11.53 -6.48
C ILE A 120 1.53 -13.02 -6.26
N PRO A 121 1.91 -13.58 -5.10
CA PRO A 121 1.58 -14.95 -4.76
C PRO A 121 0.06 -15.18 -4.78
N THR A 122 -0.35 -16.29 -5.37
CA THR A 122 -1.77 -16.70 -5.39
C THR A 122 -2.22 -17.36 -4.09
N ILE A 123 -1.26 -17.60 -3.18
CA ILE A 123 -1.53 -18.23 -1.89
C ILE A 123 -2.16 -17.20 -0.96
N GLU A 124 -3.37 -17.49 -0.52
CA GLU A 124 -4.11 -16.67 0.44
C GLU A 124 -4.27 -17.43 1.74
N PRO A 125 -3.85 -16.83 2.88
CA PRO A 125 -4.22 -17.37 4.17
C PRO A 125 -5.75 -17.50 4.27
N GLN A 126 -6.23 -18.58 4.86
CA GLN A 126 -7.68 -18.82 4.99
C GLN A 126 -8.31 -18.00 6.12
N ASP A 127 -7.50 -17.59 7.08
CA ASP A 127 -7.94 -16.83 8.24
C ASP A 127 -7.85 -15.34 7.97
N LYS A 128 -8.97 -14.62 8.17
CA LYS A 128 -9.10 -13.22 7.80
C LYS A 128 -9.93 -12.43 8.81
N ILE A 129 -9.50 -11.22 9.07
CA ILE A 129 -10.29 -10.21 9.80
C ILE A 129 -10.44 -8.94 8.94
N VAL A 130 -11.62 -8.33 8.96
CA VAL A 130 -11.83 -6.95 8.49
C VAL A 130 -12.15 -6.10 9.70
N THR A 131 -11.37 -5.06 9.91
CA THR A 131 -11.46 -4.18 11.08
C THR A 131 -11.22 -2.72 10.71
N ASP A 132 -11.47 -1.82 11.65
CA ASP A 132 -11.16 -0.41 11.48
C ASP A 132 -9.65 -0.19 11.43
N LEU A 133 -9.18 0.57 10.42
CA LEU A 133 -7.77 0.92 10.24
C LEU A 133 -7.21 1.61 11.50
N SER A 134 -8.00 2.46 12.15
CA SER A 134 -7.59 3.19 13.36
C SER A 134 -7.21 2.26 14.52
N LEU A 135 -7.86 1.11 14.65
CA LEU A 135 -7.51 0.10 15.66
C LEU A 135 -6.16 -0.51 15.35
N LEU A 136 -5.95 -0.96 14.10
CA LEU A 136 -4.66 -1.51 13.69
C LEU A 136 -3.53 -0.51 13.90
N MET A 137 -3.72 0.75 13.49
CA MET A 137 -2.72 1.80 13.66
C MET A 137 -2.35 2.05 15.13
N LYS A 138 -3.30 1.97 16.06
CA LYS A 138 -3.02 2.07 17.50
C LYS A 138 -2.11 0.95 17.98
N GLY A 139 -2.38 -0.30 17.59
CA GLY A 139 -1.56 -1.46 17.96
C GLY A 139 -0.14 -1.35 17.40
N ILE A 140 0.00 -0.99 16.13
CA ILE A 140 1.30 -0.80 15.48
C ILE A 140 2.08 0.36 16.13
N LYS A 141 1.43 1.49 16.36
CA LYS A 141 2.06 2.65 17.00
C LYS A 141 2.54 2.35 18.44
N ALA A 142 1.78 1.56 19.19
CA ALA A 142 2.19 1.14 20.52
C ALA A 142 3.44 0.24 20.46
N ALA A 143 3.56 -0.63 19.44
CA ALA A 143 4.71 -1.49 19.24
C ALA A 143 5.98 -0.73 18.83
N GLU A 144 5.86 0.39 18.08
CA GLU A 144 7.01 1.20 17.63
C GLU A 144 7.93 1.68 18.76
N GLY A 145 7.37 1.89 19.94
CA GLY A 145 8.12 2.39 21.08
C GLY A 145 9.01 1.35 21.77
N ILE A 146 8.80 0.05 21.48
CA ILE A 146 9.45 -1.03 22.23
C ILE A 146 10.08 -2.13 21.39
N SER A 147 9.77 -2.27 20.11
CA SER A 147 10.25 -3.40 19.30
C SER A 147 10.36 -3.04 17.83
N GLU A 148 11.27 -3.73 17.12
CA GLU A 148 11.34 -3.71 15.66
C GLU A 148 10.43 -4.78 15.02
N VAL A 149 9.82 -5.63 15.84
CA VAL A 149 9.00 -6.77 15.43
C VAL A 149 7.64 -6.70 16.08
N VAL A 150 6.60 -6.96 15.30
CA VAL A 150 5.24 -7.11 15.79
C VAL A 150 4.70 -8.48 15.41
N THR A 151 3.99 -9.11 16.33
CA THR A 151 3.36 -10.42 16.14
C THR A 151 1.85 -10.25 16.03
N PHE A 152 1.29 -10.90 15.02
CA PHE A 152 -0.13 -11.08 14.85
C PHE A 152 -0.49 -12.52 15.26
N SER A 153 -1.51 -12.66 16.07
CA SER A 153 -2.06 -13.97 16.47
C SER A 153 -3.58 -13.95 16.33
N MET A 154 -4.11 -14.88 15.58
CA MET A 154 -5.55 -15.06 15.39
C MET A 154 -6.01 -16.34 16.06
N LYS A 155 -7.09 -16.25 16.84
CA LYS A 155 -7.78 -17.35 17.50
C LYS A 155 -9.27 -17.33 17.15
N ALA A 156 -10.05 -18.26 17.66
CA ALA A 156 -11.48 -18.38 17.35
C ALA A 156 -12.31 -17.12 17.68
N ASP A 157 -11.91 -16.36 18.67
CA ASP A 157 -12.68 -15.27 19.29
C ASP A 157 -11.98 -13.91 19.29
N GLU A 158 -10.69 -13.86 18.93
CA GLU A 158 -9.90 -12.63 18.98
C GLU A 158 -8.71 -12.63 17.99
N VAL A 159 -8.29 -11.44 17.59
CA VAL A 159 -6.96 -11.19 17.00
C VAL A 159 -6.15 -10.35 17.98
N LYS A 160 -4.93 -10.79 18.27
CA LYS A 160 -3.95 -10.04 19.05
C LYS A 160 -2.84 -9.50 18.17
N ILE A 161 -2.48 -8.25 18.43
CA ILE A 161 -1.31 -7.57 17.85
C ILE A 161 -0.43 -7.22 19.03
N PHE A 162 0.74 -7.82 19.11
CA PHE A 162 1.60 -7.60 20.28
C PHE A 162 3.07 -7.51 19.88
N ALA A 163 3.84 -6.85 20.72
CA ALA A 163 5.29 -6.74 20.62
C ALA A 163 5.94 -6.93 21.99
N LYS A 164 7.17 -7.44 21.98
CA LYS A 164 8.04 -7.56 23.15
C LYS A 164 9.27 -6.72 22.94
N GLY A 165 9.68 -5.99 23.95
CA GLY A 165 10.94 -5.25 23.97
C GLY A 165 12.14 -6.16 24.23
N GLU A 166 13.31 -5.55 24.43
CA GLU A 166 14.55 -6.25 24.74
C GLU A 166 14.50 -6.96 26.10
N THR A 167 13.70 -6.44 27.02
CA THR A 167 13.45 -7.06 28.33
C THR A 167 12.07 -7.72 28.31
N ASP A 168 11.94 -8.89 28.93
CA ASP A 168 10.66 -9.63 29.02
C ASP A 168 9.55 -8.83 29.74
N SER A 169 9.90 -7.76 30.43
CA SER A 169 8.96 -6.87 31.13
C SER A 169 8.34 -5.80 30.25
N GLU A 170 8.95 -5.52 29.08
CA GLU A 170 8.44 -4.53 28.14
C GLU A 170 7.56 -5.22 27.09
N THR A 171 6.27 -5.09 27.24
CA THR A 171 5.30 -5.67 26.29
C THR A 171 4.22 -4.67 25.94
N THR A 172 3.74 -4.74 24.74
CA THR A 172 2.48 -4.10 24.33
C THR A 172 1.59 -5.12 23.66
N GLU A 173 0.32 -5.06 23.95
CA GLU A 173 -0.69 -5.93 23.36
C GLU A 173 -1.95 -5.12 23.05
N MET A 174 -2.50 -5.35 21.87
CA MET A 174 -3.79 -4.89 21.47
C MET A 174 -4.62 -6.09 21.05
N THR A 175 -5.82 -6.21 21.61
CA THR A 175 -6.77 -7.26 21.28
C THR A 175 -7.95 -6.67 20.51
N VAL A 176 -8.28 -7.30 19.39
CA VAL A 176 -9.50 -7.05 18.62
C VAL A 176 -10.42 -8.25 18.79
N PRO A 177 -11.46 -8.18 19.63
CA PRO A 177 -12.43 -9.26 19.76
C PRO A 177 -13.18 -9.51 18.45
N ARG A 178 -13.55 -10.76 18.17
CA ARG A 178 -14.37 -11.12 17.01
C ARG A 178 -15.64 -10.28 16.88
N SER A 179 -16.25 -9.92 18.00
CA SER A 179 -17.46 -9.09 18.03
C SER A 179 -17.27 -7.65 17.56
N GLN A 180 -16.01 -7.17 17.47
CA GLN A 180 -15.66 -5.84 16.94
C GLN A 180 -15.20 -5.89 15.49
N ALA A 181 -15.02 -7.08 14.92
CA ALA A 181 -14.68 -7.23 13.53
C ALA A 181 -15.91 -7.07 12.63
N LYS A 182 -15.73 -6.43 11.47
CA LYS A 182 -16.76 -6.37 10.41
C LYS A 182 -16.92 -7.71 9.69
N GLU A 183 -15.83 -8.43 9.53
CA GLU A 183 -15.77 -9.79 9.01
C GLU A 183 -14.71 -10.57 9.80
N TYR A 184 -15.01 -11.84 10.10
CA TYR A 184 -14.08 -12.71 10.83
C TYR A 184 -14.19 -14.13 10.28
N ILE A 185 -13.22 -14.55 9.50
CA ILE A 185 -13.10 -15.91 8.94
C ILE A 185 -11.99 -16.60 9.70
N TYR A 186 -12.32 -17.71 10.34
CA TYR A 186 -11.40 -18.48 11.18
C TYR A 186 -11.50 -19.96 10.84
N SER A 187 -10.37 -20.58 10.55
CA SER A 187 -10.24 -22.01 10.32
C SER A 187 -9.35 -22.69 11.36
N SER A 188 -8.26 -22.00 11.78
CA SER A 188 -7.31 -22.53 12.75
C SER A 188 -6.54 -21.39 13.43
N ASP A 189 -5.94 -21.67 14.59
CA ASP A 189 -5.05 -20.72 15.23
C ASP A 189 -3.86 -20.40 14.33
N ALA A 190 -3.61 -19.11 14.15
CA ALA A 190 -2.51 -18.59 13.33
C ALA A 190 -1.68 -17.59 14.12
N LYS A 191 -0.35 -17.64 13.91
CA LYS A 191 0.59 -16.70 14.53
C LYS A 191 1.78 -16.49 13.60
N SER A 192 2.13 -15.22 13.38
CA SER A 192 3.33 -14.84 12.62
C SER A 192 3.85 -13.48 13.05
N SER A 193 5.15 -13.30 12.94
CA SER A 193 5.86 -12.06 13.31
C SER A 193 6.39 -11.34 12.07
N PHE A 194 6.39 -10.01 12.11
CA PHE A 194 6.73 -9.17 10.95
C PHE A 194 7.60 -7.98 11.36
N ALA A 195 8.41 -7.50 10.42
CA ALA A 195 9.18 -6.28 10.61
C ALA A 195 8.25 -5.06 10.68
N LEU A 196 8.29 -4.38 11.82
CA LEU A 196 7.36 -3.30 12.15
C LEU A 196 7.48 -2.09 11.22
N GLU A 197 8.69 -1.77 10.77
CA GLU A 197 8.94 -0.59 9.93
C GLU A 197 8.15 -0.60 8.61
N TYR A 198 7.97 -1.77 7.97
CA TYR A 198 7.19 -1.91 6.74
C TYR A 198 5.71 -1.65 6.97
N LEU A 199 5.18 -2.22 8.06
CA LEU A 199 3.77 -2.03 8.45
C LEU A 199 3.49 -0.56 8.76
N THR A 200 4.37 0.08 9.52
CA THR A 200 4.26 1.49 9.87
C THR A 200 4.25 2.39 8.63
N LYS A 201 5.21 2.20 7.72
CA LYS A 201 5.29 2.98 6.49
C LYS A 201 4.02 2.82 5.64
N PHE A 202 3.56 1.57 5.45
CA PHE A 202 2.37 1.28 4.66
C PHE A 202 1.11 1.89 5.27
N LEU A 203 0.86 1.64 6.56
CA LEU A 203 -0.36 2.13 7.23
C LEU A 203 -0.42 3.66 7.27
N ARG A 204 0.72 4.34 7.41
CA ARG A 204 0.79 5.81 7.36
C ARG A 204 0.53 6.39 5.97
N ALA A 205 0.70 5.60 4.91
CA ALA A 205 0.43 6.04 3.54
C ALA A 205 -1.03 5.85 3.11
N LEU A 206 -1.85 5.14 3.92
CA LEU A 206 -3.28 5.00 3.71
C LEU A 206 -4.00 6.27 4.20
N GLU A 207 -4.51 7.07 3.28
CA GLU A 207 -5.12 8.37 3.60
C GLU A 207 -6.65 8.37 3.45
N SER A 208 -7.20 7.50 2.58
CA SER A 208 -8.60 7.57 2.15
C SER A 208 -9.45 6.37 2.56
N THR A 209 -8.96 5.56 3.50
CA THR A 209 -9.71 4.37 3.99
C THR A 209 -9.87 4.37 5.50
N ASP A 210 -11.00 3.84 5.95
CA ASP A 210 -11.32 3.64 7.36
C ASP A 210 -11.23 2.16 7.78
N GLU A 211 -11.12 1.25 6.80
CA GLU A 211 -11.12 -0.19 7.05
C GLU A 211 -9.99 -0.92 6.33
N ILE A 212 -9.59 -2.04 6.91
CA ILE A 212 -8.55 -2.89 6.36
C ILE A 212 -8.90 -4.37 6.57
N SER A 213 -8.67 -5.17 5.54
CA SER A 213 -8.71 -6.61 5.60
C SER A 213 -7.31 -7.14 5.88
N ILE A 214 -7.18 -8.06 6.82
CA ILE A 214 -5.92 -8.69 7.22
C ILE A 214 -6.09 -10.19 7.16
N ALA A 215 -5.31 -10.87 6.31
CA ALA A 215 -5.27 -12.31 6.24
C ALA A 215 -3.96 -12.81 6.85
N ILE A 216 -4.08 -13.78 7.78
CA ILE A 216 -3.01 -14.26 8.66
C ILE A 216 -2.89 -15.78 8.49
N GLY A 217 -1.67 -16.28 8.44
CA GLY A 217 -1.37 -17.72 8.47
C GLY A 217 -0.13 -17.99 9.30
N ASN A 218 0.12 -19.25 9.69
CA ASN A 218 1.34 -19.64 10.40
C ASN A 218 2.51 -19.60 9.43
N ASP A 219 3.55 -18.80 9.73
CA ASP A 219 4.74 -18.62 8.90
C ASP A 219 4.45 -18.23 7.44
N TYR A 220 3.30 -17.59 7.23
CA TYR A 220 2.85 -17.10 5.94
C TYR A 220 3.01 -15.59 5.83
N PRO A 221 3.17 -15.06 4.61
CA PRO A 221 3.10 -13.62 4.40
C PRO A 221 1.78 -13.04 4.91
N LEU A 222 1.85 -11.98 5.70
CA LEU A 222 0.69 -11.18 6.05
C LEU A 222 0.17 -10.50 4.79
N ARG A 223 -1.12 -10.68 4.50
CA ARG A 223 -1.78 -9.99 3.41
C ARG A 223 -2.74 -8.95 3.98
N MET A 224 -2.53 -7.70 3.62
CA MET A 224 -3.44 -6.61 3.96
C MET A 224 -4.03 -6.02 2.69
N GLU A 225 -5.34 -5.77 2.71
CA GLU A 225 -6.06 -5.16 1.60
C GLU A 225 -6.93 -4.02 2.11
N ALA A 226 -6.92 -2.93 1.39
CA ALA A 226 -7.76 -1.78 1.69
C ALA A 226 -8.38 -1.21 0.41
N PRO A 227 -9.68 -0.85 0.44
CA PRO A 227 -10.24 0.04 -0.56
C PRO A 227 -9.65 1.44 -0.34
N ILE A 228 -9.29 2.13 -1.40
CA ILE A 228 -8.83 3.52 -1.36
C ILE A 228 -9.70 4.38 -2.24
N LEU A 229 -9.64 5.71 -2.07
CA LEU A 229 -10.35 6.66 -2.90
C LEU A 229 -11.86 6.39 -2.97
N ASN A 230 -12.49 6.11 -1.82
CA ASN A 230 -13.91 5.77 -1.72
C ASN A 230 -14.31 4.56 -2.60
N GLY A 231 -13.44 3.52 -2.65
CA GLY A 231 -13.67 2.29 -3.43
C GLY A 231 -13.33 2.40 -4.92
N LYS A 232 -12.83 3.54 -5.39
CA LYS A 232 -12.34 3.71 -6.77
C LYS A 232 -10.92 3.17 -6.98
N GLY A 233 -10.27 2.71 -5.92
CA GLY A 233 -8.99 2.03 -5.97
C GLY A 233 -8.91 0.91 -4.93
N LYS A 234 -7.89 0.08 -5.07
CA LYS A 234 -7.55 -1.00 -4.15
C LYS A 234 -6.05 -1.07 -3.99
N VAL A 235 -5.62 -1.30 -2.78
CA VAL A 235 -4.24 -1.65 -2.47
C VAL A 235 -4.18 -3.01 -1.79
N THR A 236 -3.22 -3.83 -2.22
CA THR A 236 -2.83 -5.07 -1.56
C THR A 236 -1.39 -4.95 -1.12
N PHE A 237 -1.13 -5.15 0.14
CA PHE A 237 0.20 -5.18 0.73
C PHE A 237 0.49 -6.60 1.24
N LEU A 238 1.69 -7.08 0.93
CA LEU A 238 2.20 -8.37 1.39
C LEU A 238 3.53 -8.14 2.09
N ILE A 239 3.71 -8.77 3.24
CA ILE A 239 4.98 -8.75 3.96
C ILE A 239 5.36 -10.18 4.38
N ALA A 240 6.61 -10.57 4.12
CA ALA A 240 7.13 -11.86 4.53
C ALA A 240 7.24 -11.95 6.06
N PRO A 241 6.95 -13.11 6.67
CA PRO A 241 7.14 -13.32 8.09
C PRO A 241 8.64 -13.30 8.45
N ARG A 242 8.95 -12.86 9.65
CA ARG A 242 10.25 -13.11 10.28
C ARG A 242 10.24 -14.53 10.84
N ILE A 243 11.12 -15.38 10.33
CA ILE A 243 11.35 -16.71 10.88
C ILE A 243 12.32 -16.52 12.04
N GLU A 244 11.85 -16.76 13.26
CA GLU A 244 12.75 -16.84 14.42
C GLU A 244 13.56 -18.15 14.26
N ASN A 245 14.87 -18.03 14.02
CA ASN A 245 15.74 -19.19 14.13
C ASN A 245 15.76 -19.61 15.60
N ILE A 246 15.16 -20.76 15.90
CA ILE A 246 15.19 -21.45 17.20
C ILE A 246 16.62 -21.90 17.49
#